data_2c4bd7c270ae0735b033d8e96c158c1f
#
_entry.id   2c4bd7c270ae0735b033d8e96c158c1f
#
_cell.length_a   1.000
_cell.length_b   1.000
_cell.length_c   1.000
_cell.angle_alpha   90.00
_cell.angle_beta   90.00
_cell.angle_gamma   90.00
#
_symmetry.space_group_name_H-M   'P 1'
#
loop_
_entity.id
_entity.type
_entity.pdbx_description
1 polymer ?
#
loop_
_entity_poly.entity_id
_entity_poly.type
_entity_poly.pdbx_seq_one_letter_code
_entity_poly.pdbx_strand_id
1 'polypeptide(L)'
;MITFEKVQEMYTNMHSNGVDTDIKMLYGYFFTNVEPKQLEKVSEHLKKDGFEYVDIYPDDTGEYWLHMERIEIHDANSLFELNKSLYAVADEFNVTSYDGFDVGNADKNQPIERDTYVVPEEYGTNDLIIDGVPKLIVANKGFERFPHKEEFFYFIEIKTKYAIENASKLPSEDELEVLDNFEMFIENNLTQNKISNYYVGRTTFNEERVFNLVTNEKEGAIGLLEFIKENGNQREFEYKIIEDKEWELYSELISTLE
;
A
#
# COMPACT_ATOMS: atom_id res chain seq x y z
N MET A 1 -10.02 15.17 19.69
CA MET A 1 -11.11 14.16 19.69
C MET A 1 -11.55 13.91 18.26
N ILE A 2 -11.68 12.65 17.86
CA ILE A 2 -12.20 12.28 16.52
C ILE A 2 -13.66 12.73 16.36
N THR A 3 -14.07 13.18 15.16
CA THR A 3 -15.46 13.53 14.90
C THR A 3 -16.22 12.34 14.31
N PHE A 4 -17.55 12.36 14.45
CA PHE A 4 -18.40 11.30 13.88
C PHE A 4 -18.24 11.21 12.35
N GLU A 5 -18.13 12.34 11.67
CA GLU A 5 -17.94 12.42 10.21
C GLU A 5 -16.65 11.70 9.79
N LYS A 6 -15.56 11.86 10.56
CA LYS A 6 -14.29 11.15 10.26
C LYS A 6 -14.41 9.64 10.43
N VAL A 7 -15.11 9.19 11.48
CA VAL A 7 -15.35 7.74 11.68
C VAL A 7 -16.20 7.19 10.53
N GLN A 8 -17.22 7.92 10.11
CA GLN A 8 -18.07 7.53 8.99
C GLN A 8 -17.31 7.49 7.65
N GLU A 9 -16.45 8.47 7.40
CA GLU A 9 -15.56 8.49 6.23
C GLU A 9 -14.62 7.29 6.22
N MET A 10 -14.06 6.95 7.36
CA MET A 10 -13.19 5.78 7.51
C MET A 10 -13.91 4.48 7.17
N TYR A 11 -15.14 4.27 7.68
CA TYR A 11 -15.97 3.10 7.32
C TYR A 11 -16.27 3.07 5.82
N THR A 12 -16.59 4.21 5.22
CA THR A 12 -16.81 4.31 3.78
C THR A 12 -15.57 3.89 2.99
N ASN A 13 -14.39 4.33 3.43
CA ASN A 13 -13.12 3.97 2.81
C ASN A 13 -12.81 2.47 3.00
N MET A 14 -13.04 1.90 4.18
CA MET A 14 -12.87 0.47 4.44
C MET A 14 -13.75 -0.37 3.49
N HIS A 15 -15.03 -0.04 3.36
CA HIS A 15 -15.94 -0.71 2.42
C HIS A 15 -15.49 -0.55 0.95
N SER A 16 -15.04 0.64 0.57
CA SER A 16 -14.56 0.90 -0.80
C SER A 16 -13.31 0.09 -1.13
N ASN A 17 -12.51 -0.25 -0.11
CA ASN A 17 -11.31 -1.09 -0.22
C ASN A 17 -11.61 -2.58 0.01
N GLY A 18 -12.90 -2.98 0.04
CA GLY A 18 -13.31 -4.38 0.16
C GLY A 18 -13.18 -4.98 1.57
N VAL A 19 -12.97 -4.15 2.59
CA VAL A 19 -12.93 -4.61 3.98
C VAL A 19 -14.36 -4.88 4.46
N ASP A 20 -14.63 -6.10 4.91
CA ASP A 20 -15.91 -6.48 5.52
C ASP A 20 -15.92 -6.03 6.98
N THR A 21 -16.68 -4.98 7.28
CA THR A 21 -16.81 -4.42 8.65
C THR A 21 -17.94 -5.07 9.46
N ASP A 22 -18.71 -5.98 8.88
CA ASP A 22 -19.82 -6.69 9.55
C ASP A 22 -19.35 -7.97 10.27
N ILE A 23 -18.03 -8.23 10.25
CA ILE A 23 -17.39 -9.35 10.96
C ILE A 23 -16.58 -8.87 12.17
N LYS A 24 -16.15 -9.81 13.01
CA LYS A 24 -15.23 -9.51 14.10
C LYS A 24 -13.86 -9.09 13.56
N MET A 25 -13.41 -7.93 13.99
CA MET A 25 -12.11 -7.37 13.67
C MET A 25 -11.29 -7.14 14.95
N LEU A 26 -9.98 -7.12 14.84
CA LEU A 26 -9.07 -6.74 15.91
C LEU A 26 -8.92 -5.22 15.89
N TYR A 27 -9.28 -4.57 16.99
CA TYR A 27 -9.06 -3.14 17.19
C TYR A 27 -7.91 -2.94 18.15
N GLY A 28 -6.89 -2.17 17.73
CA GLY A 28 -5.82 -1.65 18.58
C GLY A 28 -6.17 -0.23 19.04
N TYR A 29 -5.91 0.08 20.31
CA TYR A 29 -6.21 1.38 20.94
C TYR A 29 -4.96 1.93 21.60
N PHE A 30 -4.64 3.20 21.33
CA PHE A 30 -3.36 3.78 21.70
C PHE A 30 -3.51 4.97 22.65
N PHE A 31 -2.74 4.95 23.74
CA PHE A 31 -2.65 6.06 24.69
C PHE A 31 -1.20 6.48 24.85
N THR A 32 -0.96 7.77 25.01
CA THR A 32 0.39 8.30 25.20
C THR A 32 0.58 9.00 26.52
N ASN A 33 1.78 8.90 27.09
CA ASN A 33 2.18 9.66 28.27
C ASN A 33 3.71 9.70 28.44
N VAL A 34 4.20 10.76 29.06
CA VAL A 34 5.63 10.88 29.41
C VAL A 34 6.06 9.92 30.53
N GLU A 35 5.12 9.44 31.35
CA GLU A 35 5.38 8.50 32.45
C GLU A 35 4.65 7.17 32.21
N PRO A 36 5.38 6.04 32.03
CA PRO A 36 4.78 4.73 31.75
C PRO A 36 3.86 4.24 32.86
N LYS A 37 4.15 4.57 34.14
CA LYS A 37 3.31 4.17 35.28
C LYS A 37 1.86 4.70 35.22
N GLN A 38 1.64 5.81 34.51
CA GLN A 38 0.28 6.33 34.34
C GLN A 38 -0.46 5.49 33.32
N LEU A 39 0.22 5.06 32.24
CA LEU A 39 -0.31 4.14 31.26
C LEU A 39 -0.62 2.75 31.83
N GLU A 40 0.20 2.27 32.79
CA GLU A 40 -0.10 1.02 33.52
C GLU A 40 -1.47 1.09 34.22
N LYS A 41 -1.83 2.23 34.81
CA LYS A 41 -3.15 2.41 35.45
C LYS A 41 -4.28 2.41 34.45
N VAL A 42 -4.09 3.05 33.29
CA VAL A 42 -5.05 2.99 32.16
C VAL A 42 -5.25 1.55 31.72
N SER A 43 -4.16 0.81 31.54
CA SER A 43 -4.20 -0.60 31.15
C SER A 43 -5.00 -1.45 32.16
N GLU A 44 -4.72 -1.30 33.47
CA GLU A 44 -5.45 -2.02 34.51
C GLU A 44 -6.95 -1.64 34.61
N HIS A 45 -7.29 -0.41 34.23
CA HIS A 45 -8.69 0.02 34.13
C HIS A 45 -9.36 -0.66 32.93
N LEU A 46 -8.76 -0.57 31.75
CA LEU A 46 -9.33 -1.10 30.50
C LEU A 46 -9.43 -2.64 30.48
N LYS A 47 -8.51 -3.34 31.14
CA LYS A 47 -8.60 -4.81 31.32
C LYS A 47 -9.92 -5.24 31.99
N LYS A 48 -10.50 -4.44 32.86
CA LYS A 48 -11.77 -4.75 33.53
C LYS A 48 -12.94 -4.69 32.55
N ASP A 49 -12.79 -3.91 31.46
CA ASP A 49 -13.76 -3.75 30.40
C ASP A 49 -13.46 -4.67 29.19
N GLY A 50 -12.58 -5.66 29.40
CA GLY A 50 -12.30 -6.72 28.43
C GLY A 50 -11.27 -6.37 27.35
N PHE A 51 -10.51 -5.29 27.52
CA PHE A 51 -9.37 -5.00 26.67
C PHE A 51 -8.18 -5.88 27.04
N GLU A 52 -7.43 -6.33 26.05
CA GLU A 52 -6.18 -7.07 26.22
C GLU A 52 -4.99 -6.11 26.17
N TYR A 53 -4.07 -6.28 27.12
CA TYR A 53 -2.80 -5.53 27.11
C TYR A 53 -1.84 -6.16 26.11
N VAL A 54 -1.24 -5.32 25.26
CA VAL A 54 -0.20 -5.74 24.32
C VAL A 54 1.17 -5.30 24.83
N ASP A 55 1.43 -3.98 24.91
CA ASP A 55 2.72 -3.45 25.32
C ASP A 55 2.64 -1.99 25.80
N ILE A 56 3.71 -1.56 26.50
CA ILE A 56 4.06 -0.15 26.72
C ILE A 56 5.48 0.05 26.21
N TYR A 57 5.66 0.88 25.19
CA TYR A 57 6.95 1.12 24.55
C TYR A 57 7.21 2.62 24.36
N PRO A 58 8.48 3.07 24.42
CA PRO A 58 8.83 4.45 24.13
C PRO A 58 8.91 4.67 22.63
N ASP A 59 8.56 5.88 22.18
CA ASP A 59 8.86 6.37 20.84
C ASP A 59 10.24 7.06 20.77
N ASP A 60 10.60 7.56 19.57
CA ASP A 60 11.88 8.24 19.32
C ASP A 60 11.99 9.60 20.06
N THR A 61 10.89 10.15 20.56
CA THR A 61 10.86 11.40 21.33
C THR A 61 10.98 11.18 22.83
N GLY A 62 10.85 9.93 23.30
CA GLY A 62 10.85 9.53 24.70
C GLY A 62 9.47 9.59 25.34
N GLU A 63 8.41 9.77 24.58
CA GLU A 63 7.03 9.56 25.03
C GLU A 63 6.71 8.08 24.99
N TYR A 64 5.94 7.59 25.98
CA TYR A 64 5.52 6.19 26.04
C TYR A 64 4.15 6.00 25.42
N TRP A 65 3.98 4.90 24.71
CA TRP A 65 2.76 4.46 24.08
C TRP A 65 2.24 3.20 24.76
N LEU A 66 0.98 3.19 25.16
CA LEU A 66 0.26 2.00 25.60
C LEU A 66 -0.56 1.49 24.42
N HIS A 67 -0.39 0.21 24.07
CA HIS A 67 -1.19 -0.51 23.11
C HIS A 67 -2.11 -1.49 23.85
N MET A 68 -3.42 -1.32 23.67
CA MET A 68 -4.47 -2.22 24.12
C MET A 68 -5.23 -2.77 22.91
N GLU A 69 -5.73 -3.99 22.99
CA GLU A 69 -6.48 -4.61 21.90
C GLU A 69 -7.83 -5.16 22.35
N ARG A 70 -8.80 -5.24 21.43
CA ARG A 70 -10.04 -5.98 21.62
C ARG A 70 -10.62 -6.45 20.29
N ILE A 71 -11.14 -7.71 20.24
CA ILE A 71 -11.82 -8.24 19.05
C ILE A 71 -13.32 -7.91 19.16
N GLU A 72 -13.79 -7.10 18.22
CA GLU A 72 -15.14 -6.50 18.25
C GLU A 72 -15.78 -6.44 16.87
N ILE A 73 -17.07 -6.11 16.86
CA ILE A 73 -17.80 -5.67 15.66
C ILE A 73 -18.31 -4.27 15.96
N HIS A 74 -17.99 -3.31 15.11
CA HIS A 74 -18.48 -1.95 15.21
C HIS A 74 -19.13 -1.48 13.92
N ASP A 75 -20.15 -0.64 14.08
CA ASP A 75 -20.54 0.33 13.07
C ASP A 75 -19.96 1.71 13.43
N ALA A 76 -20.14 2.70 12.56
CA ALA A 76 -19.61 4.04 12.77
C ALA A 76 -20.11 4.68 14.07
N ASN A 77 -21.35 4.39 14.50
CA ASN A 77 -21.93 4.95 15.72
C ASN A 77 -21.29 4.33 16.96
N SER A 78 -21.24 2.99 17.04
CA SER A 78 -20.70 2.26 18.19
C SER A 78 -19.22 2.55 18.38
N LEU A 79 -18.44 2.62 17.28
CA LEU A 79 -17.02 2.97 17.34
C LEU A 79 -16.82 4.43 17.78
N PHE A 80 -17.64 5.35 17.30
CA PHE A 80 -17.58 6.74 17.74
C PHE A 80 -17.87 6.89 19.24
N GLU A 81 -18.91 6.23 19.77
CA GLU A 81 -19.24 6.29 21.20
C GLU A 81 -18.15 5.62 22.06
N LEU A 82 -17.55 4.53 21.59
CA LEU A 82 -16.39 3.93 22.27
C LEU A 82 -15.21 4.90 22.32
N ASN A 83 -14.85 5.54 21.21
CA ASN A 83 -13.78 6.52 21.18
C ASN A 83 -14.02 7.68 22.16
N LYS A 84 -15.26 8.17 22.28
CA LYS A 84 -15.61 9.18 23.28
C LYS A 84 -15.32 8.71 24.71
N SER A 85 -15.64 7.44 25.03
CA SER A 85 -15.34 6.87 26.34
C SER A 85 -13.83 6.74 26.59
N LEU A 86 -13.05 6.39 25.57
CA LEU A 86 -11.60 6.28 25.68
C LEU A 86 -10.92 7.65 25.84
N TYR A 87 -11.43 8.72 25.21
CA TYR A 87 -11.00 10.08 25.51
C TYR A 87 -11.30 10.46 26.98
N ALA A 88 -12.46 10.09 27.49
CA ALA A 88 -12.80 10.34 28.89
C ALA A 88 -11.88 9.57 29.87
N VAL A 89 -11.47 8.35 29.51
CA VAL A 89 -10.46 7.57 30.28
C VAL A 89 -9.13 8.30 30.25
N ALA A 90 -8.66 8.81 29.12
CA ALA A 90 -7.42 9.59 29.04
C ALA A 90 -7.45 10.82 29.97
N ASP A 91 -8.57 11.54 29.99
CA ASP A 91 -8.77 12.70 30.88
C ASP A 91 -8.81 12.28 32.36
N GLU A 92 -9.53 11.21 32.70
CA GLU A 92 -9.65 10.69 34.09
C GLU A 92 -8.29 10.30 34.66
N PHE A 93 -7.44 9.62 33.88
CA PHE A 93 -6.12 9.18 34.29
C PHE A 93 -5.03 10.21 34.08
N ASN A 94 -5.35 11.41 33.58
CA ASN A 94 -4.37 12.48 33.32
C ASN A 94 -3.19 12.01 32.46
N VAL A 95 -3.46 11.22 31.41
CA VAL A 95 -2.45 10.88 30.40
C VAL A 95 -2.41 11.94 29.28
N THR A 96 -1.31 12.00 28.54
CA THR A 96 -1.09 13.03 27.51
C THR A 96 -2.19 13.00 26.46
N SER A 97 -2.51 11.82 25.91
CA SER A 97 -3.60 11.66 24.97
C SER A 97 -4.12 10.23 24.87
N TYR A 98 -5.33 10.08 24.39
CA TYR A 98 -5.78 8.94 23.63
C TYR A 98 -5.55 9.28 22.13
N ASP A 99 -4.66 8.56 21.48
CA ASP A 99 -4.18 8.91 20.14
C ASP A 99 -5.04 8.28 19.02
N GLY A 100 -5.96 7.38 19.38
CA GLY A 100 -6.89 6.77 18.46
C GLY A 100 -6.78 5.26 18.41
N PHE A 101 -7.14 4.70 17.28
CA PHE A 101 -7.24 3.25 17.10
C PHE A 101 -6.77 2.84 15.69
N ASP A 102 -6.40 1.59 15.56
CA ASP A 102 -6.25 0.89 14.29
C ASP A 102 -7.23 -0.29 14.20
N VAL A 103 -7.34 -0.89 13.01
CA VAL A 103 -8.23 -2.02 12.76
C VAL A 103 -7.51 -3.06 11.91
N GLY A 104 -7.50 -4.30 12.38
CA GLY A 104 -6.86 -5.41 11.71
C GLY A 104 -7.71 -6.68 11.69
N ASN A 105 -7.13 -7.76 11.16
CA ASN A 105 -7.79 -9.06 11.14
C ASN A 105 -7.89 -9.66 12.56
N ALA A 106 -9.07 -10.18 12.92
CA ALA A 106 -9.28 -10.85 14.21
C ALA A 106 -8.47 -12.14 14.37
N ASP A 107 -8.06 -12.77 13.29
CA ASP A 107 -7.17 -13.93 13.31
C ASP A 107 -5.70 -13.48 13.33
N LYS A 108 -5.12 -13.42 14.52
CA LYS A 108 -3.70 -13.07 14.72
C LYS A 108 -2.70 -14.02 14.03
N ASN A 109 -3.15 -15.19 13.54
CA ASN A 109 -2.31 -16.13 12.80
C ASN A 109 -2.44 -15.94 11.27
N GLN A 110 -3.42 -15.18 10.81
CA GLN A 110 -3.37 -14.72 9.43
C GLN A 110 -2.22 -13.71 9.33
N PRO A 111 -1.41 -13.81 8.28
CA PRO A 111 -0.43 -12.76 8.07
C PRO A 111 -1.20 -11.43 8.11
N ILE A 112 -0.79 -10.55 9.02
CA ILE A 112 -1.20 -9.15 9.01
C ILE A 112 -1.08 -8.74 7.55
N GLU A 113 -2.16 -8.20 6.96
CA GLU A 113 -1.98 -7.39 5.76
C GLU A 113 -0.91 -6.39 6.18
N ARG A 114 0.33 -6.63 5.73
CA ARG A 114 1.44 -5.77 6.09
C ARG A 114 1.01 -4.41 5.62
N ASP A 115 1.06 -3.42 6.52
CA ASP A 115 0.94 -2.03 6.10
C ASP A 115 1.74 -1.90 4.83
N THR A 116 1.04 -1.71 3.72
CA THR A 116 1.70 -1.72 2.42
C THR A 116 2.70 -0.57 2.48
N TYR A 117 3.98 -0.88 2.54
CA TYR A 117 5.00 0.16 2.64
C TYR A 117 4.78 1.14 1.49
N VAL A 118 4.51 2.38 1.83
CA VAL A 118 4.30 3.42 0.83
C VAL A 118 5.67 3.86 0.34
N VAL A 119 6.02 3.46 -0.87
CA VAL A 119 7.26 3.90 -1.51
C VAL A 119 7.13 5.39 -1.83
N PRO A 120 8.09 6.24 -1.40
CA PRO A 120 8.07 7.66 -1.77
C PRO A 120 8.00 7.86 -3.28
N GLU A 121 7.14 8.76 -3.74
CA GLU A 121 6.99 9.08 -5.16
C GLU A 121 8.12 10.03 -5.61
N GLU A 122 9.29 9.47 -5.89
CA GLU A 122 10.48 10.18 -6.34
C GLU A 122 10.78 9.84 -7.80
N TYR A 123 9.89 10.19 -8.71
CA TYR A 123 10.03 9.86 -10.12
C TYR A 123 11.16 10.64 -10.79
N GLY A 124 12.08 9.89 -11.43
CA GLY A 124 13.05 10.43 -12.37
C GLY A 124 12.62 10.12 -13.81
N THR A 125 13.03 10.95 -14.73
CA THR A 125 12.78 10.77 -16.17
C THR A 125 14.08 10.94 -16.96
N ASN A 126 14.19 10.24 -18.08
CA ASN A 126 15.25 10.50 -19.07
C ASN A 126 14.71 10.33 -20.50
N ASP A 127 15.15 11.24 -21.36
CA ASP A 127 14.82 11.29 -22.78
C ASP A 127 16.11 11.02 -23.57
N LEU A 128 16.18 9.84 -24.19
CA LEU A 128 17.31 9.43 -25.01
C LEU A 128 16.92 9.37 -26.49
N ILE A 129 17.92 9.49 -27.38
CA ILE A 129 17.74 9.23 -28.80
C ILE A 129 18.61 8.04 -29.18
N ILE A 130 18.00 6.93 -29.57
CA ILE A 130 18.69 5.72 -30.01
C ILE A 130 18.35 5.51 -31.50
N ASP A 131 19.37 5.55 -32.35
CA ASP A 131 19.22 5.41 -33.82
C ASP A 131 18.17 6.36 -34.41
N GLY A 132 18.07 7.57 -33.88
CA GLY A 132 17.09 8.58 -34.32
C GLY A 132 15.66 8.36 -33.82
N VAL A 133 15.45 7.41 -32.90
CA VAL A 133 14.16 7.13 -32.26
C VAL A 133 14.20 7.59 -30.79
N PRO A 134 13.24 8.43 -30.34
CA PRO A 134 13.16 8.81 -28.93
C PRO A 134 12.86 7.60 -28.05
N LYS A 135 13.56 7.51 -26.91
CA LYS A 135 13.30 6.56 -25.83
C LYS A 135 13.04 7.34 -24.56
N LEU A 136 11.83 7.19 -24.01
CA LEU A 136 11.42 7.81 -22.76
C LEU A 136 11.51 6.78 -21.64
N ILE A 137 12.14 7.15 -20.54
CA ILE A 137 12.27 6.32 -19.34
C ILE A 137 11.69 7.10 -18.17
N VAL A 138 10.85 6.45 -17.37
CA VAL A 138 10.28 6.99 -16.12
C VAL A 138 10.41 5.90 -15.08
N ALA A 139 11.05 6.20 -13.93
CA ALA A 139 11.11 5.25 -12.82
C ALA A 139 11.10 5.95 -11.47
N ASN A 140 10.59 5.25 -10.46
CA ASN A 140 10.55 5.77 -9.10
C ASN A 140 11.86 5.46 -8.37
N LYS A 141 12.67 6.49 -8.09
CA LYS A 141 13.93 6.40 -7.32
C LYS A 141 13.69 6.07 -5.83
N GLY A 142 12.48 6.23 -5.31
CA GLY A 142 12.13 5.87 -3.93
C GLY A 142 12.43 4.41 -3.57
N PHE A 143 12.45 3.52 -4.57
CA PHE A 143 12.84 2.12 -4.39
C PHE A 143 14.33 1.90 -4.04
N GLU A 144 15.20 2.87 -4.19
CA GLU A 144 16.58 2.75 -3.70
C GLU A 144 16.60 2.43 -2.21
N ARG A 145 15.64 3.00 -1.46
CA ARG A 145 15.47 2.83 -0.01
C ARG A 145 14.37 1.84 0.38
N PHE A 146 13.85 1.08 -0.58
CA PHE A 146 12.78 0.11 -0.32
C PHE A 146 13.26 -1.00 0.62
N PRO A 147 12.67 -1.14 1.83
CA PRO A 147 13.20 -2.03 2.87
C PRO A 147 12.88 -3.52 2.62
N HIS A 148 11.95 -3.83 1.69
CA HIS A 148 11.46 -5.18 1.45
C HIS A 148 12.01 -5.80 0.15
N LYS A 149 13.16 -5.36 -0.33
CA LYS A 149 13.77 -5.88 -1.58
C LYS A 149 13.98 -7.39 -1.55
N GLU A 150 14.36 -7.94 -0.39
CA GLU A 150 14.57 -9.39 -0.22
C GLU A 150 13.29 -10.21 -0.35
N GLU A 151 12.11 -9.58 -0.24
CA GLU A 151 10.82 -10.22 -0.35
C GLU A 151 10.20 -10.03 -1.74
N PHE A 152 10.35 -8.83 -2.33
CA PHE A 152 9.79 -8.41 -3.61
C PHE A 152 10.83 -8.52 -4.72
N PHE A 153 11.25 -9.72 -5.05
CA PHE A 153 12.30 -9.96 -6.04
C PHE A 153 11.81 -10.59 -7.35
N TYR A 154 10.50 -10.71 -7.56
CA TYR A 154 9.96 -11.07 -8.86
C TYR A 154 9.58 -9.81 -9.64
N PHE A 155 10.36 -9.52 -10.68
CA PHE A 155 10.05 -8.46 -11.62
C PHE A 155 9.06 -8.94 -12.66
N ILE A 156 7.93 -8.24 -12.78
CA ILE A 156 6.93 -8.42 -13.81
C ILE A 156 7.19 -7.35 -14.87
N GLU A 157 7.69 -7.74 -16.03
CA GLU A 157 7.82 -6.87 -17.18
C GLU A 157 6.61 -7.09 -18.09
N ILE A 158 5.83 -6.05 -18.31
CA ILE A 158 4.66 -6.08 -19.19
C ILE A 158 4.92 -5.19 -20.38
N LYS A 159 4.77 -5.76 -21.58
CA LYS A 159 5.02 -5.12 -22.86
C LYS A 159 3.74 -5.01 -23.66
N THR A 160 3.44 -3.82 -24.16
CA THR A 160 2.34 -3.55 -25.07
C THR A 160 2.78 -2.64 -26.22
N LYS A 161 2.11 -2.75 -27.36
CA LYS A 161 2.41 -1.92 -28.53
C LYS A 161 1.52 -0.68 -28.58
N TYR A 162 2.03 0.38 -29.17
CA TYR A 162 1.26 1.57 -29.52
C TYR A 162 1.43 1.93 -31.01
N ALA A 163 0.45 2.64 -31.54
CA ALA A 163 0.52 3.11 -32.93
C ALA A 163 1.33 4.41 -33.02
N ILE A 164 2.19 4.52 -34.02
CA ILE A 164 2.85 5.76 -34.37
C ILE A 164 1.94 6.55 -35.34
N GLU A 165 1.46 7.68 -34.86
CA GLU A 165 0.60 8.58 -35.64
C GLU A 165 1.32 9.86 -36.09
N ASN A 166 2.55 10.08 -35.59
CA ASN A 166 3.28 11.32 -35.87
C ASN A 166 4.77 11.09 -36.17
N ALA A 167 5.43 12.15 -36.63
CA ALA A 167 6.85 12.10 -36.98
C ALA A 167 7.79 11.93 -35.77
N SER A 168 7.33 12.15 -34.56
CA SER A 168 8.12 11.99 -33.34
C SER A 168 8.36 10.53 -32.97
N LYS A 169 7.59 9.60 -33.56
CA LYS A 169 7.61 8.17 -33.22
C LYS A 169 7.26 7.88 -31.74
N LEU A 170 6.64 8.82 -31.06
CA LEU A 170 6.07 8.67 -29.72
C LEU A 170 4.55 8.51 -29.82
N PRO A 171 3.89 7.96 -28.80
CA PRO A 171 2.45 7.91 -28.71
C PRO A 171 1.85 9.33 -28.78
N SER A 172 0.66 9.47 -29.36
CA SER A 172 -0.15 10.70 -29.24
C SER A 172 -0.60 10.92 -27.79
N GLU A 173 -1.11 12.11 -27.47
CA GLU A 173 -1.66 12.38 -26.11
C GLU A 173 -2.80 11.42 -25.75
N ASP A 174 -3.72 11.17 -26.70
CA ASP A 174 -4.83 10.24 -26.53
C ASP A 174 -4.31 8.80 -26.29
N GLU A 175 -3.28 8.38 -27.04
CA GLU A 175 -2.67 7.06 -26.86
C GLU A 175 -1.88 6.94 -25.55
N LEU A 176 -1.27 8.03 -25.06
CA LEU A 176 -0.65 8.07 -23.73
C LEU A 176 -1.67 7.80 -22.64
N GLU A 177 -2.85 8.44 -22.70
CA GLU A 177 -3.93 8.20 -21.74
C GLU A 177 -4.40 6.74 -21.76
N VAL A 178 -4.54 6.15 -22.95
CA VAL A 178 -4.90 4.71 -23.09
C VAL A 178 -3.83 3.79 -22.49
N LEU A 179 -2.55 4.11 -22.70
CA LEU A 179 -1.44 3.36 -22.13
C LEU A 179 -1.39 3.47 -20.61
N ASP A 180 -1.57 4.67 -20.06
CA ASP A 180 -1.57 4.91 -18.62
C ASP A 180 -2.78 4.23 -17.93
N ASN A 181 -3.94 4.28 -18.55
CA ASN A 181 -5.13 3.55 -18.08
C ASN A 181 -4.91 2.03 -18.10
N PHE A 182 -4.18 1.50 -19.07
CA PHE A 182 -3.84 0.09 -19.12
C PHE A 182 -2.86 -0.32 -18.03
N GLU A 183 -1.84 0.49 -17.74
CA GLU A 183 -0.93 0.27 -16.60
C GLU A 183 -1.71 0.20 -15.28
N MET A 184 -2.56 1.21 -15.03
CA MET A 184 -3.44 1.25 -13.86
C MET A 184 -4.40 0.06 -13.77
N PHE A 185 -4.94 -0.39 -14.92
CA PHE A 185 -5.81 -1.56 -14.98
C PHE A 185 -5.09 -2.82 -14.49
N ILE A 186 -3.86 -3.07 -14.96
CA ILE A 186 -3.07 -4.23 -14.52
C ILE A 186 -2.76 -4.15 -13.02
N GLU A 187 -2.24 -3.01 -12.56
CA GLU A 187 -1.90 -2.80 -11.14
C GLU A 187 -3.10 -2.98 -10.22
N ASN A 188 -4.24 -2.38 -10.57
CA ASN A 188 -5.48 -2.51 -9.81
C ASN A 188 -5.99 -3.96 -9.77
N ASN A 189 -5.90 -4.71 -10.89
CA ASN A 189 -6.30 -6.11 -10.89
C ASN A 189 -5.41 -6.97 -10.00
N LEU A 190 -4.09 -6.76 -10.00
CA LEU A 190 -3.18 -7.43 -9.06
C LEU A 190 -3.58 -7.15 -7.61
N THR A 191 -3.75 -5.90 -7.26
CA THR A 191 -4.13 -5.46 -5.91
C THR A 191 -5.49 -6.01 -5.48
N GLN A 192 -6.53 -5.95 -6.32
CA GLN A 192 -7.86 -6.47 -6.03
C GLN A 192 -7.89 -7.99 -5.84
N ASN A 193 -6.98 -8.71 -6.50
CA ASN A 193 -6.80 -10.14 -6.31
C ASN A 193 -5.81 -10.48 -5.17
N LYS A 194 -5.49 -9.51 -4.33
CA LYS A 194 -4.61 -9.63 -3.16
C LYS A 194 -3.17 -10.05 -3.51
N ILE A 195 -2.72 -9.73 -4.70
CA ILE A 195 -1.34 -9.94 -5.13
C ILE A 195 -0.56 -8.66 -4.83
N SER A 196 0.28 -8.73 -3.81
CA SER A 196 1.11 -7.59 -3.40
C SER A 196 2.06 -7.19 -4.53
N ASN A 197 1.97 -5.95 -4.96
CA ASN A 197 2.77 -5.45 -6.06
C ASN A 197 3.11 -3.96 -5.88
N TYR A 198 4.18 -3.53 -6.55
CA TYR A 198 4.57 -2.13 -6.62
C TYR A 198 4.97 -1.79 -8.06
N TYR A 199 4.48 -0.66 -8.55
CA TYR A 199 4.89 -0.10 -9.84
C TYR A 199 6.27 0.54 -9.72
N VAL A 200 7.23 0.09 -10.53
CA VAL A 200 8.64 0.52 -10.47
C VAL A 200 8.94 1.62 -11.49
N GLY A 201 8.43 1.46 -12.70
CA GLY A 201 8.68 2.41 -13.78
C GLY A 201 8.38 1.85 -15.16
N ARG A 202 8.65 2.65 -16.18
CA ARG A 202 8.34 2.31 -17.58
C ARG A 202 9.36 2.83 -18.57
N THR A 203 9.38 2.21 -19.73
CA THR A 203 10.12 2.65 -20.91
C THR A 203 9.18 2.70 -22.11
N THR A 204 9.20 3.80 -22.87
CA THR A 204 8.48 3.96 -24.12
C THR A 204 9.49 4.12 -25.24
N PHE A 205 9.55 3.15 -26.14
CA PHE A 205 10.54 3.14 -27.21
C PHE A 205 10.09 2.27 -28.39
N ASN A 206 10.23 2.77 -29.60
CA ASN A 206 10.11 2.00 -30.84
C ASN A 206 8.79 1.21 -30.93
N GLU A 207 7.65 1.89 -30.81
CA GLU A 207 6.29 1.33 -30.89
C GLU A 207 5.90 0.43 -29.71
N GLU A 208 6.74 0.32 -28.69
CA GLU A 208 6.49 -0.51 -27.52
C GLU A 208 6.56 0.32 -26.22
N ARG A 209 5.61 0.08 -25.34
CA ARG A 209 5.70 0.47 -23.93
C ARG A 209 5.95 -0.77 -23.09
N VAL A 210 6.99 -0.70 -22.28
CA VAL A 210 7.31 -1.70 -21.28
C VAL A 210 7.18 -1.06 -19.92
N PHE A 211 6.36 -1.61 -19.04
CA PHE A 211 6.27 -1.17 -17.65
C PHE A 211 6.58 -2.32 -16.69
N ASN A 212 7.10 -1.97 -15.54
CA ASN A 212 7.67 -2.91 -14.60
C ASN A 212 6.98 -2.80 -13.24
N LEU A 213 6.59 -3.94 -12.71
CA LEU A 213 6.10 -4.10 -11.35
C LEU A 213 7.01 -5.08 -10.61
N VAL A 214 7.02 -5.02 -9.30
CA VAL A 214 7.64 -6.04 -8.45
C VAL A 214 6.59 -6.69 -7.57
N THR A 215 6.73 -7.99 -7.32
CA THR A 215 5.84 -8.77 -6.48
C THR A 215 6.61 -9.82 -5.67
N ASN A 216 6.01 -10.30 -4.59
CA ASN A 216 6.46 -11.48 -3.86
C ASN A 216 5.62 -12.73 -4.19
N GLU A 217 4.59 -12.60 -5.04
CA GLU A 217 3.58 -13.63 -5.33
C GLU A 217 3.60 -14.05 -6.80
N LYS A 218 4.68 -14.71 -7.22
CA LYS A 218 4.90 -15.11 -8.62
C LYS A 218 3.75 -15.88 -9.23
N GLU A 219 3.31 -16.96 -8.57
CA GLU A 219 2.29 -17.86 -9.12
C GLU A 219 0.92 -17.18 -9.23
N GLY A 220 0.57 -16.36 -8.22
CA GLY A 220 -0.64 -15.54 -8.26
C GLY A 220 -0.62 -14.55 -9.42
N ALA A 221 0.50 -13.86 -9.62
CA ALA A 221 0.67 -12.92 -10.74
C ALA A 221 0.57 -13.62 -12.10
N ILE A 222 1.20 -14.80 -12.28
CA ILE A 222 1.08 -15.61 -13.51
C ILE A 222 -0.39 -15.92 -13.78
N GLY A 223 -1.09 -16.51 -12.79
CA GLY A 223 -2.48 -16.94 -12.97
C GLY A 223 -3.40 -15.79 -13.36
N LEU A 224 -3.24 -14.64 -12.72
CA LEU A 224 -4.04 -13.46 -13.05
C LEU A 224 -3.72 -12.87 -14.42
N LEU A 225 -2.44 -12.72 -14.77
CA LEU A 225 -2.04 -12.17 -16.07
C LEU A 225 -2.47 -13.06 -17.24
N GLU A 226 -2.39 -14.39 -17.11
CA GLU A 226 -2.96 -15.30 -18.11
C GLU A 226 -4.48 -15.17 -18.20
N PHE A 227 -5.19 -15.09 -17.07
CA PHE A 227 -6.63 -14.86 -17.07
C PHE A 227 -7.01 -13.55 -17.79
N ILE A 228 -6.27 -12.46 -17.55
CA ILE A 228 -6.49 -11.17 -18.22
C ILE A 228 -6.24 -11.30 -19.73
N LYS A 229 -5.17 -12.00 -20.16
CA LYS A 229 -4.88 -12.22 -21.58
C LYS A 229 -5.99 -12.97 -22.29
N GLU A 230 -6.54 -14.00 -21.64
CA GLU A 230 -7.58 -14.86 -22.25
C GLU A 230 -8.96 -14.19 -22.26
N ASN A 231 -9.28 -13.38 -21.25
CA ASN A 231 -10.63 -12.86 -21.01
C ASN A 231 -10.72 -11.32 -21.07
N GLY A 232 -9.58 -10.63 -21.13
CA GLY A 232 -9.53 -9.18 -21.11
C GLY A 232 -9.79 -8.59 -22.51
N ASN A 233 -10.68 -7.59 -22.57
CA ASN A 233 -10.98 -6.83 -23.81
C ASN A 233 -10.17 -5.53 -23.88
N GLN A 234 -9.10 -5.39 -23.07
CA GLN A 234 -8.43 -4.11 -22.93
C GLN A 234 -7.42 -3.87 -24.07
N ARG A 235 -6.28 -4.51 -23.96
CA ARG A 235 -5.15 -4.28 -24.86
C ARG A 235 -4.31 -5.57 -24.95
N GLU A 236 -3.82 -5.88 -26.13
CA GLU A 236 -2.88 -6.99 -26.31
C GLU A 236 -1.56 -6.66 -25.60
N PHE A 237 -1.04 -7.62 -24.84
CA PHE A 237 0.22 -7.51 -24.13
C PHE A 237 0.96 -8.84 -24.03
N GLU A 238 2.25 -8.74 -23.86
CA GLU A 238 3.12 -9.84 -23.45
C GLU A 238 3.65 -9.55 -22.06
N TYR A 239 3.98 -10.59 -21.30
CA TYR A 239 4.64 -10.40 -20.02
C TYR A 239 5.71 -11.46 -19.79
N LYS A 240 6.65 -11.15 -18.92
CA LYS A 240 7.58 -12.10 -18.32
C LYS A 240 7.76 -11.77 -16.84
N ILE A 241 8.00 -12.82 -16.03
CA ILE A 241 8.32 -12.67 -14.61
C ILE A 241 9.72 -13.20 -14.40
N ILE A 242 10.61 -12.34 -13.92
CA ILE A 242 12.04 -12.59 -13.75
C ILE A 242 12.33 -12.61 -12.25
N GLU A 243 13.01 -13.64 -11.77
CA GLU A 243 13.56 -13.66 -10.41
C GLU A 243 14.85 -12.84 -10.40
N ASP A 244 14.83 -11.70 -9.68
CA ASP A 244 15.94 -10.74 -9.60
C ASP A 244 16.15 -10.32 -8.14
N LYS A 245 16.83 -11.16 -7.38
CA LYS A 245 17.10 -10.96 -5.95
C LYS A 245 17.99 -9.76 -5.64
N GLU A 246 18.84 -9.41 -6.58
CA GLU A 246 19.78 -8.30 -6.43
C GLU A 246 19.22 -6.97 -6.98
N TRP A 247 17.98 -6.98 -7.51
CA TRP A 247 17.35 -5.81 -8.12
C TRP A 247 18.19 -5.18 -9.24
N GLU A 248 18.87 -6.01 -10.02
CA GLU A 248 19.71 -5.55 -11.14
C GLU A 248 18.88 -4.84 -12.22
N LEU A 249 17.69 -5.36 -12.53
CA LEU A 249 16.78 -4.75 -13.51
C LEU A 249 16.33 -3.35 -13.08
N TYR A 250 16.05 -3.16 -11.80
CA TYR A 250 15.75 -1.84 -11.26
C TYR A 250 16.97 -0.93 -11.33
N SER A 251 18.14 -1.44 -10.93
CA SER A 251 19.40 -0.69 -10.97
C SER A 251 19.76 -0.25 -12.37
N GLU A 252 19.56 -1.10 -13.37
CA GLU A 252 19.72 -0.75 -14.80
C GLU A 252 18.75 0.35 -15.21
N LEU A 253 17.46 0.25 -14.81
CA LEU A 253 16.45 1.21 -15.16
C LEU A 253 16.77 2.62 -14.61
N ILE A 254 17.13 2.72 -13.31
CA ILE A 254 17.46 4.01 -12.68
C ILE A 254 18.83 4.57 -13.05
N SER A 255 19.79 3.71 -13.42
CA SER A 255 21.14 4.16 -13.81
C SER A 255 21.16 5.10 -15.01
N THR A 256 20.07 5.09 -15.78
CA THR A 256 19.89 5.96 -16.95
C THR A 256 19.20 7.28 -16.62
N LEU A 257 18.70 7.46 -15.39
CA LEU A 257 17.98 8.67 -14.99
C LEU A 257 18.95 9.74 -14.49
N GLU A 258 18.64 10.99 -14.79
CA GLU A 258 19.35 12.17 -14.27
C GLU A 258 18.83 12.61 -12.90
#